data_7e8ede2f6f6509774cbb7342b19a195a
#
_entry.id   7e8ede2f6f6509774cbb7342b19a195a
#
_cell.length_a   1.000
_cell.length_b   1.000
_cell.length_c   1.000
_cell.angle_alpha   90.00
_cell.angle_beta   90.00
_cell.angle_gamma   90.00
#
_symmetry.space_group_name_H-M   'P 1'
#
loop_
_entity.id
_entity.type
_entity.pdbx_description
1 polymer ?
#
loop_
_entity_poly.entity_id
_entity_poly.type
_entity_poly.pdbx_seq_one_letter_code
_entity_poly.pdbx_strand_id
1 'polypeptide(L)'
;MSAPVCTIAVIVPVHNAAKYLPDCLDAIAAQQFDDFCCVLVDDGSRDESPLLCDNMAAGDARFTVIHQPQRGVSAARTAGLRRALEIGAEWIAFCDADDLYHPAFLSTLYKAVQETHLPLACCRYDTFADAVSAEAAPPAA
;
A
#
# COMPACT_ATOMS: atom_id res chain seq x y z
N MET A 1 -8.51 -17.79 13.80
CA MET A 1 -8.09 -18.07 12.42
C MET A 1 -6.91 -17.20 12.05
N SER A 2 -5.90 -17.78 11.48
CA SER A 2 -4.77 -17.02 10.98
C SER A 2 -5.19 -16.28 9.70
N ALA A 3 -4.66 -15.06 9.49
CA ALA A 3 -4.83 -14.36 8.24
C ALA A 3 -4.21 -15.15 7.09
N PRO A 4 -4.74 -15.07 5.86
CA PRO A 4 -4.13 -15.75 4.73
C PRO A 4 -2.72 -15.22 4.47
N VAL A 5 -1.81 -16.10 4.16
CA VAL A 5 -0.45 -15.72 3.75
C VAL A 5 -0.54 -15.05 2.38
N CYS A 6 0.14 -13.93 2.23
CA CYS A 6 0.28 -13.24 0.94
C CYS A 6 1.75 -13.10 0.57
N THR A 7 2.02 -12.95 -0.71
CA THR A 7 3.40 -12.79 -1.18
C THR A 7 3.94 -11.39 -0.87
N ILE A 8 3.16 -10.36 -1.14
CA ILE A 8 3.56 -8.97 -0.89
C ILE A 8 2.58 -8.32 0.07
N ALA A 9 3.07 -7.70 1.12
CA ALA A 9 2.27 -6.83 1.98
C ALA A 9 2.59 -5.38 1.65
N VAL A 10 1.56 -4.63 1.26
CA VAL A 10 1.66 -3.19 1.02
C VAL A 10 1.28 -2.48 2.31
N ILE A 11 2.14 -1.59 2.79
CA ILE A 11 1.92 -0.84 4.03
C ILE A 11 1.66 0.62 3.67
N VAL A 12 0.51 1.14 4.10
CA VAL A 12 0.09 2.51 3.82
C VAL A 12 -0.13 3.24 5.15
N PRO A 13 0.80 4.10 5.57
CA PRO A 13 0.55 4.98 6.69
C PRO A 13 -0.44 6.07 6.26
N VAL A 14 -1.45 6.32 7.07
CA VAL A 14 -2.52 7.28 6.77
C VAL A 14 -2.63 8.29 7.90
N HIS A 15 -2.50 9.57 7.58
CA HIS A 15 -2.76 10.64 8.54
C HIS A 15 -3.36 11.84 7.83
N ASN A 16 -4.63 12.11 8.07
CA ASN A 16 -5.36 13.24 7.48
C ASN A 16 -5.19 13.32 5.96
N ALA A 17 -5.38 12.21 5.28
CA ALA A 17 -5.12 12.07 3.84
C ALA A 17 -6.40 11.88 3.02
N ALA A 18 -7.56 12.26 3.54
CA ALA A 18 -8.85 12.00 2.89
C ALA A 18 -8.94 12.52 1.45
N LYS A 19 -8.22 13.61 1.13
CA LYS A 19 -8.22 14.18 -0.22
C LYS A 19 -7.60 13.25 -1.25
N TYR A 20 -6.55 12.50 -0.88
CA TYR A 20 -5.77 11.69 -1.80
C TYR A 20 -6.01 10.18 -1.64
N LEU A 21 -6.51 9.78 -0.48
CA LEU A 21 -6.61 8.38 -0.10
C LEU A 21 -7.48 7.53 -1.05
N PRO A 22 -8.65 8.01 -1.53
CA PRO A 22 -9.45 7.19 -2.46
C PRO A 22 -8.69 6.78 -3.71
N ASP A 23 -7.96 7.70 -4.34
CA ASP A 23 -7.19 7.40 -5.54
C ASP A 23 -6.02 6.45 -5.25
N CYS A 24 -5.35 6.63 -4.10
CA CYS A 24 -4.29 5.74 -3.65
C CYS A 24 -4.82 4.31 -3.47
N LEU A 25 -5.94 4.15 -2.77
CA LEU A 25 -6.53 2.84 -2.51
C LEU A 25 -7.01 2.16 -3.79
N ASP A 26 -7.61 2.92 -4.70
CA ASP A 26 -8.06 2.39 -5.99
C ASP A 26 -6.87 1.91 -6.83
N ALA A 27 -5.77 2.64 -6.82
CA ALA A 27 -4.55 2.26 -7.53
C ALA A 27 -3.94 0.97 -6.96
N ILE A 28 -3.99 0.79 -5.65
CA ILE A 28 -3.53 -0.46 -5.01
C ILE A 28 -4.46 -1.62 -5.36
N ALA A 29 -5.77 -1.41 -5.27
CA ALA A 29 -6.76 -2.44 -5.60
C ALA A 29 -6.68 -2.89 -7.06
N ALA A 30 -6.27 -1.99 -7.97
CA ALA A 30 -6.18 -2.24 -9.40
C ALA A 30 -4.84 -2.86 -9.84
N GLN A 31 -3.97 -3.24 -8.93
CA GLN A 31 -2.68 -3.83 -9.28
C GLN A 31 -2.84 -5.10 -10.09
N GLN A 32 -1.97 -5.27 -11.08
CA GLN A 32 -1.91 -6.45 -11.95
C GLN A 32 -1.16 -7.62 -11.28
N PHE A 33 -1.19 -7.67 -9.99
CA PHE A 33 -0.59 -8.70 -9.15
C PHE A 33 -1.59 -9.00 -8.04
N ASP A 34 -2.12 -10.21 -8.00
CA ASP A 34 -3.26 -10.53 -7.14
C ASP A 34 -2.86 -11.00 -5.74
N ASP A 35 -1.66 -11.59 -5.59
CA ASP A 35 -1.23 -12.19 -4.34
C ASP A 35 -0.59 -11.17 -3.41
N PHE A 36 -1.35 -10.15 -3.07
CA PHE A 36 -0.93 -9.14 -2.10
C PHE A 36 -2.00 -8.94 -1.03
N CYS A 37 -1.58 -8.43 0.11
CA CYS A 37 -2.46 -7.83 1.11
C CYS A 37 -2.02 -6.39 1.34
N CYS A 38 -2.91 -5.58 1.87
CA CYS A 38 -2.63 -4.18 2.16
C CYS A 38 -2.99 -3.88 3.60
N VAL A 39 -2.05 -3.31 4.34
CA VAL A 39 -2.25 -2.89 5.72
C VAL A 39 -2.33 -1.38 5.76
N LEU A 40 -3.52 -0.86 6.04
CA LEU A 40 -3.75 0.57 6.21
C LEU A 40 -3.57 0.90 7.68
N VAL A 41 -2.66 1.82 7.98
CA VAL A 41 -2.40 2.23 9.37
C VAL A 41 -2.87 3.67 9.54
N ASP A 42 -4.03 3.84 10.13
CA ASP A 42 -4.58 5.15 10.45
C ASP A 42 -3.91 5.67 11.73
N ASP A 43 -3.08 6.68 11.58
CA ASP A 43 -2.28 7.27 12.65
C ASP A 43 -3.01 8.46 13.28
N GLY A 44 -4.16 8.20 13.87
CA GLY A 44 -4.92 9.20 14.59
C GLY A 44 -5.49 10.30 13.71
N SER A 45 -5.98 9.97 12.52
CA SER A 45 -6.60 10.96 11.62
C SER A 45 -7.86 11.56 12.22
N ARG A 46 -8.08 12.85 11.93
CA ARG A 46 -9.25 13.61 12.39
C ARG A 46 -10.22 13.93 11.27
N ASP A 47 -9.88 13.63 10.04
CA ASP A 47 -10.73 13.78 8.86
C ASP A 47 -11.49 12.48 8.57
N GLU A 48 -11.96 12.30 7.36
CA GLU A 48 -12.68 11.10 6.92
C GLU A 48 -11.77 9.89 6.64
N SER A 49 -10.45 10.02 6.78
CA SER A 49 -9.51 8.93 6.48
C SER A 49 -9.83 7.62 7.19
N PRO A 50 -10.16 7.60 8.51
CA PRO A 50 -10.50 6.35 9.17
C PRO A 50 -11.70 5.64 8.53
N LEU A 51 -12.72 6.40 8.16
CA LEU A 51 -13.91 5.84 7.51
C LEU A 51 -13.59 5.28 6.13
N LEU A 52 -12.78 6.00 5.35
CA LEU A 52 -12.36 5.54 4.03
C LEU A 52 -11.57 4.23 4.13
N CYS A 53 -10.68 4.12 5.11
CA CYS A 53 -9.94 2.89 5.37
C CYS A 53 -10.89 1.73 5.71
N ASP A 54 -11.82 1.96 6.63
CA ASP A 54 -12.76 0.91 7.06
C ASP A 54 -13.66 0.47 5.92
N ASN A 55 -14.14 1.39 5.10
CA ASN A 55 -14.97 1.08 3.95
C ASN A 55 -14.19 0.22 2.92
N MET A 56 -12.93 0.54 2.69
CA MET A 56 -12.09 -0.24 1.78
C MET A 56 -11.91 -1.66 2.29
N ALA A 57 -11.61 -1.82 3.57
CA ALA A 57 -11.42 -3.14 4.18
C ALA A 57 -12.72 -3.95 4.18
N ALA A 58 -13.87 -3.30 4.31
CA ALA A 58 -15.16 -3.98 4.26
C ALA A 58 -15.49 -4.50 2.85
N GLY A 59 -15.02 -3.81 1.82
CA GLY A 59 -15.32 -4.14 0.42
C GLY A 59 -14.28 -5.03 -0.26
N ASP A 60 -13.09 -5.17 0.30
CA ASP A 60 -12.01 -5.95 -0.30
C ASP A 60 -11.22 -6.67 0.79
N ALA A 61 -11.30 -7.99 0.79
CA ALA A 61 -10.68 -8.83 1.82
C ALA A 61 -9.15 -8.73 1.88
N ARG A 62 -8.51 -8.20 0.85
CA ARG A 62 -7.06 -7.99 0.82
C ARG A 62 -6.61 -6.85 1.73
N PHE A 63 -7.52 -5.95 2.11
CA PHE A 63 -7.24 -4.76 2.92
C PHE A 63 -7.60 -5.00 4.38
N THR A 64 -6.70 -4.63 5.28
CA THR A 64 -6.94 -4.60 6.72
C THR A 64 -6.55 -3.24 7.26
N VAL A 65 -7.13 -2.85 8.40
CA VAL A 65 -6.94 -1.53 8.99
C VAL A 65 -6.44 -1.65 10.41
N ILE A 66 -5.46 -0.84 10.77
CA ILE A 66 -5.04 -0.61 12.14
C ILE A 66 -5.33 0.85 12.46
N HIS A 67 -6.08 1.10 13.52
CA HIS A 67 -6.27 2.45 14.07
C HIS A 67 -5.39 2.60 15.29
N GLN A 68 -4.60 3.66 15.33
CA GLN A 68 -3.73 3.95 16.47
C GLN A 68 -3.79 5.43 16.83
N PRO A 69 -3.48 5.80 18.07
CA PRO A 69 -3.28 7.21 18.43
C PRO A 69 -2.13 7.78 17.60
N GLN A 70 -2.19 9.07 17.29
CA GLN A 70 -1.14 9.70 16.50
C GLN A 70 0.25 9.53 17.15
N ARG A 71 1.15 8.87 16.44
CA ARG A 71 2.52 8.59 16.89
C ARG A 71 3.57 8.92 15.85
N GLY A 72 3.16 9.33 14.67
CA GLY A 72 4.05 9.68 13.57
C GLY A 72 4.16 8.59 12.52
N VAL A 73 4.68 8.97 11.34
CA VAL A 73 4.76 8.10 10.17
C VAL A 73 5.65 6.87 10.41
N SER A 74 6.76 7.04 11.14
CA SER A 74 7.65 5.91 11.45
C SER A 74 6.96 4.87 12.33
N ALA A 75 6.19 5.30 13.34
CA ALA A 75 5.43 4.39 14.18
C ALA A 75 4.33 3.69 13.39
N ALA A 76 3.68 4.40 12.47
CA ALA A 76 2.67 3.81 11.60
C ALA A 76 3.28 2.75 10.67
N ARG A 77 4.41 3.03 10.05
CA ARG A 77 5.11 2.04 9.23
C ARG A 77 5.53 0.82 10.04
N THR A 78 6.00 1.02 11.27
CA THR A 78 6.38 -0.08 12.17
C THR A 78 5.18 -0.95 12.52
N ALA A 79 4.03 -0.34 12.82
CA ALA A 79 2.81 -1.10 13.11
C ALA A 79 2.37 -1.93 11.89
N GLY A 80 2.44 -1.35 10.70
CA GLY A 80 2.14 -2.07 9.46
C GLY A 80 3.11 -3.22 9.21
N LEU A 81 4.40 -3.00 9.43
CA LEU A 81 5.42 -4.03 9.27
C LEU A 81 5.19 -5.21 10.23
N ARG A 82 4.87 -4.94 11.48
CA ARG A 82 4.54 -5.99 12.44
C ARG A 82 3.37 -6.83 11.97
N ARG A 83 2.33 -6.18 11.47
CA ARG A 83 1.16 -6.90 10.93
C ARG A 83 1.56 -7.75 9.72
N ALA A 84 2.38 -7.21 8.83
CA ALA A 84 2.85 -7.95 7.66
C ALA A 84 3.65 -9.20 8.06
N LEU A 85 4.48 -9.12 9.09
CA LEU A 85 5.22 -10.25 9.63
C LEU A 85 4.27 -11.30 10.24
N GLU A 86 3.24 -10.87 10.96
CA GLU A 86 2.22 -11.76 11.52
C GLU A 86 1.46 -12.50 10.42
N ILE A 87 1.16 -11.82 9.31
CA ILE A 87 0.50 -12.40 8.14
C ILE A 87 1.41 -13.42 7.44
N GLY A 88 2.72 -13.26 7.54
CA GLY A 88 3.69 -14.12 6.87
C GLY A 88 4.02 -13.69 5.45
N ALA A 89 3.95 -12.39 5.15
CA ALA A 89 4.32 -11.87 3.84
C ALA A 89 5.80 -12.09 3.55
N GLU A 90 6.13 -12.46 2.33
CA GLU A 90 7.51 -12.65 1.91
C GLU A 90 8.20 -11.32 1.59
N TRP A 91 7.45 -10.36 1.07
CA TRP A 91 7.95 -9.06 0.62
C TRP A 91 7.10 -7.94 1.20
N ILE A 92 7.73 -6.80 1.40
CA ILE A 92 7.08 -5.59 1.90
C ILE A 92 7.20 -4.50 0.85
N ALA A 93 6.11 -3.80 0.58
CA ALA A 93 6.09 -2.59 -0.22
C ALA A 93 5.46 -1.46 0.59
N PHE A 94 6.01 -0.27 0.48
CA PHE A 94 5.44 0.91 1.14
C PHE A 94 4.76 1.82 0.12
N CYS A 95 3.65 2.41 0.51
CA CYS A 95 2.95 3.39 -0.31
C CYS A 95 2.43 4.51 0.62
N ASP A 96 2.82 5.74 0.36
CA ASP A 96 2.26 6.87 1.09
C ASP A 96 0.84 7.16 0.57
N ALA A 97 -0.04 7.64 1.45
CA ALA A 97 -1.46 7.80 1.14
C ALA A 97 -1.75 8.84 0.05
N ASP A 98 -0.79 9.68 -0.30
CA ASP A 98 -0.86 10.66 -1.37
C ASP A 98 -0.13 10.24 -2.65
N ASP A 99 0.38 9.00 -2.69
CA ASP A 99 1.06 8.45 -3.86
C ASP A 99 0.14 7.51 -4.63
N LEU A 100 0.48 7.28 -5.89
CA LEU A 100 -0.24 6.38 -6.77
C LEU A 100 0.72 5.33 -7.34
N TYR A 101 0.36 4.07 -7.20
CA TYR A 101 1.06 2.99 -7.85
C TYR A 101 0.62 2.86 -9.31
N HIS A 102 1.57 2.72 -10.22
CA HIS A 102 1.27 2.26 -11.57
C HIS A 102 0.64 0.86 -11.51
N PRO A 103 -0.31 0.51 -12.39
CA PRO A 103 -0.95 -0.81 -12.36
C PRO A 103 0.01 -1.99 -12.37
N ALA A 104 1.17 -1.85 -12.99
CA ALA A 104 2.20 -2.90 -13.07
C ALA A 104 3.28 -2.78 -11.99
N PHE A 105 3.10 -1.93 -10.97
CA PHE A 105 4.14 -1.65 -9.97
C PHE A 105 4.57 -2.91 -9.22
N LEU A 106 3.64 -3.60 -8.59
CA LEU A 106 3.96 -4.79 -7.81
C LEU A 106 4.46 -5.93 -8.68
N SER A 107 3.82 -6.18 -9.83
CA SER A 107 4.23 -7.26 -10.74
C SER A 107 5.64 -7.03 -11.30
N THR A 108 5.97 -5.80 -11.66
CA THR A 108 7.29 -5.45 -12.20
C THR A 108 8.38 -5.64 -11.15
N LEU A 109 8.16 -5.15 -9.93
CA LEU A 109 9.15 -5.28 -8.86
C LEU A 109 9.29 -6.73 -8.41
N TYR A 110 8.20 -7.47 -8.32
CA TYR A 110 8.24 -8.88 -7.95
C TYR A 110 9.03 -9.69 -8.98
N LYS A 111 8.79 -9.46 -10.27
CA LYS A 111 9.53 -10.10 -11.34
C LYS A 111 11.03 -9.78 -11.23
N ALA A 112 11.39 -8.54 -10.91
CA ALA A 112 12.78 -8.13 -10.77
C ALA A 112 13.49 -8.89 -9.65
N VAL A 113 12.85 -9.04 -8.46
CA VAL A 113 13.48 -9.77 -7.36
C VAL A 113 13.53 -11.28 -7.63
N GLN A 114 12.58 -11.82 -8.37
CA GLN A 114 12.61 -13.23 -8.76
C GLN A 114 13.73 -13.53 -9.75
N GLU A 115 13.95 -12.66 -10.72
CA GLU A 115 14.98 -12.86 -11.76
C GLU A 115 16.39 -12.60 -11.24
N THR A 116 16.57 -11.61 -10.38
CA THR A 116 17.89 -11.19 -9.89
C THR A 116 18.30 -11.87 -8.60
N HIS A 117 17.35 -12.45 -7.85
CA HIS A 117 17.55 -13.01 -6.51
C HIS A 117 18.10 -11.99 -5.50
N LEU A 118 17.86 -10.70 -5.74
CA LEU A 118 18.26 -9.63 -4.84
C LEU A 118 17.15 -9.37 -3.82
N PRO A 119 17.52 -8.95 -2.60
CA PRO A 119 16.54 -8.73 -1.53
C PRO A 119 15.77 -7.41 -1.64
N LEU A 120 16.09 -6.57 -2.64
CA LEU A 120 15.50 -5.25 -2.80
C LEU A 120 15.36 -4.92 -4.28
N ALA A 121 14.21 -4.34 -4.64
CA ALA A 121 14.01 -3.74 -5.95
C ALA A 121 13.35 -2.39 -5.78
N CYS A 122 13.69 -1.45 -6.64
CA CYS A 122 13.05 -0.15 -6.68
C CYS A 122 12.88 0.28 -8.14
N CYS A 123 12.00 1.23 -8.36
CA CYS A 123 11.74 1.79 -9.68
C CYS A 123 11.84 3.31 -9.63
N ARG A 124 11.85 3.92 -10.80
CA ARG A 124 11.76 5.38 -10.91
C ARG A 124 10.35 5.82 -10.55
N TYR A 125 10.23 7.08 -10.20
CA TYR A 125 8.95 7.72 -9.94
C TYR A 125 8.83 8.98 -10.79
N ASP A 126 7.59 9.39 -10.98
CA ASP A 126 7.27 10.66 -11.63
C ASP A 126 6.44 11.51 -10.69
N THR A 127 6.48 12.81 -10.89
CA THR A 127 5.60 13.73 -10.16
C THR A 127 4.42 14.10 -11.04
N PHE A 128 3.26 14.28 -10.42
CA PHE A 128 2.03 14.62 -11.13
C PHE A 128 1.18 15.56 -10.28
N ALA A 129 0.33 16.33 -10.96
CA ALA A 129 -0.58 17.24 -10.28
C ALA A 129 -1.91 16.58 -9.92
N ASP A 130 -2.25 15.47 -10.59
CA ASP A 130 -3.50 14.74 -10.38
C ASP A 130 -3.33 13.25 -10.75
N ALA A 131 -4.35 12.45 -10.43
CA ALA A 131 -4.31 11.00 -10.64
C ALA A 131 -4.23 10.60 -12.13
N VAL A 132 -4.81 11.39 -13.01
CA VAL A 132 -4.82 11.10 -14.46
C VAL A 132 -3.40 11.08 -15.02
N SER A 133 -2.56 11.99 -14.56
CA SER A 133 -1.16 12.06 -15.00
C SER A 133 -0.39 10.79 -14.63
N ALA A 134 -0.67 10.23 -13.45
CA ALA A 134 0.00 9.00 -13.01
C ALA A 134 -0.38 7.79 -13.87
N GLU A 135 -1.63 7.70 -14.30
CA GLU A 135 -2.08 6.60 -15.16
C GLU A 135 -1.42 6.64 -16.55
N ALA A 136 -1.10 7.82 -17.02
CA ALA A 136 -0.46 8.02 -18.32
C ALA A 136 1.06 7.74 -18.27
N ALA A 137 1.66 7.63 -17.10
CA ALA A 137 3.09 7.40 -16.96
C ALA A 137 3.47 6.01 -17.48
N PRO A 138 4.60 5.87 -18.19
CA PRO A 138 5.06 4.56 -18.62
C PRO A 138 5.49 3.71 -17.43
N PRO A 139 5.42 2.38 -17.52
CA PRO A 139 5.93 1.52 -16.46
C PRO A 139 7.41 1.79 -16.22
N ALA A 140 7.83 1.73 -14.98
CA ALA A 140 9.23 1.84 -14.65
C ALA A 140 10.01 0.68 -15.25
N ALA A 141 11.08 0.99 -15.91
CA ALA A 141 11.95 -0.02 -16.52
C ALA A 141 12.91 -0.61 -15.48
#